data_5c31c8e796ac91970f1b9b4e1016e141
#
_entry.id   5c31c8e796ac91970f1b9b4e1016e141
#
_cell.length_a   1.000
_cell.length_b   1.000
_cell.length_c   1.000
_cell.angle_alpha   90.00
_cell.angle_beta   90.00
_cell.angle_gamma   90.00
#
_symmetry.space_group_name_H-M   'P 1'
#
loop_
_entity.id
_entity.type
_entity.pdbx_description
1 polymer ?
#
loop_
_entity_poly.entity_id
_entity_poly.type
_entity_poly.pdbx_seq_one_letter_code
_entity_poly.pdbx_strand_id
1 'polypeptide(L)' 'MSFDVAILDVNLNGNQTLDVADCLAQRGIPFVFATGYGAAGLLSRFEGVPILQKPFQQHDLEAALRAALDRAS' A
#
# COMPACT_ATOMS: atom_id res chain seq x y z
N MET A 1 13.51 3.00 17.72
CA MET A 1 12.30 3.56 17.11
C MET A 1 11.60 2.51 16.27
N SER A 2 10.38 2.28 16.54
CA SER A 2 9.62 1.32 15.74
C SER A 2 9.08 2.00 14.50
N PHE A 3 9.02 1.25 13.44
CA PHE A 3 8.56 1.75 12.15
C PHE A 3 7.36 0.92 11.73
N ASP A 4 6.22 1.54 11.68
CA ASP A 4 5.00 0.83 11.31
C ASP A 4 4.76 0.96 9.82
N VAL A 5 4.43 -0.15 9.20
CA VAL A 5 4.05 -0.20 7.79
C VAL A 5 2.66 -0.81 7.71
N ALA A 6 1.77 -0.14 7.01
CA ALA A 6 0.40 -0.61 6.85
C ALA A 6 0.25 -1.35 5.52
N ILE A 7 -0.54 -2.41 5.52
CA ILE A 7 -0.93 -3.12 4.30
C ILE A 7 -2.43 -2.91 4.13
N LEU A 8 -2.81 -2.28 3.04
CA LEU A 8 -4.19 -1.91 2.78
C LEU A 8 -4.77 -2.79 1.70
N ASP A 9 -5.82 -3.53 2.05
CA ASP A 9 -6.49 -4.42 1.11
C ASP A 9 -7.58 -3.65 0.35
N VAL A 10 -7.35 -3.41 -0.92
CA VAL A 10 -8.23 -2.58 -1.74
C VAL A 10 -9.47 -3.35 -2.20
N ASN A 11 -9.42 -4.68 -2.18
CA ASN A 11 -10.52 -5.50 -2.69
C ASN A 11 -11.76 -5.49 -1.81
N LEU A 12 -11.59 -5.25 -0.51
CA LEU A 12 -12.72 -5.34 0.41
C LEU A 12 -13.58 -4.09 0.39
N ASN A 13 -12.97 -2.93 0.36
CA ASN A 13 -13.73 -1.69 0.44
C ASN A 13 -12.87 -0.55 -0.09
N GLY A 14 -12.79 -0.46 -1.42
CA GLY A 14 -11.84 0.41 -2.08
C GLY A 14 -11.89 1.86 -1.65
N ASN A 15 -13.11 2.42 -1.54
CA ASN A 15 -13.24 3.84 -1.19
C ASN A 15 -12.74 4.12 0.22
N GLN A 16 -13.10 3.27 1.17
CA GLN A 16 -12.62 3.43 2.55
C GLN A 16 -11.13 3.23 2.65
N THR A 17 -10.60 2.29 1.86
CA THR A 17 -9.17 2.04 1.85
C THR A 17 -8.42 3.26 1.35
N LEU A 18 -8.94 3.94 0.33
CA LEU A 18 -8.29 5.15 -0.18
C LEU A 18 -8.33 6.28 0.84
N ASP A 19 -9.41 6.39 1.60
CA ASP A 19 -9.48 7.38 2.67
C ASP A 19 -8.44 7.12 3.75
N VAL A 20 -8.26 5.86 4.12
CA VAL A 20 -7.23 5.48 5.08
C VAL A 20 -5.84 5.79 4.51
N ALA A 21 -5.63 5.51 3.23
CA ALA A 21 -4.35 5.80 2.59
C ALA A 21 -4.03 7.29 2.63
N ASP A 22 -5.00 8.14 2.34
CA ASP A 22 -4.80 9.59 2.45
C ASP A 22 -4.39 10.00 3.85
N CYS A 23 -5.05 9.43 4.85
CA CYS A 23 -4.74 9.72 6.24
C CYS A 23 -3.32 9.30 6.60
N LEU A 24 -2.92 8.11 6.16
CA LEU A 24 -1.57 7.61 6.42
C LEU A 24 -0.52 8.47 5.73
N ALA A 25 -0.80 8.88 4.49
CA ALA A 25 0.12 9.73 3.74
C ALA A 25 0.33 11.06 4.45
N GLN A 26 -0.73 11.66 4.99
CA GLN A 26 -0.62 12.91 5.71
C GLN A 26 0.20 12.78 6.99
N ARG A 27 0.16 11.60 7.60
CA ARG A 27 0.92 11.34 8.82
C ARG A 27 2.33 10.87 8.56
N GLY A 28 2.69 10.65 7.29
CA GLY A 28 4.00 10.15 6.94
C GLY A 28 4.22 8.69 7.28
N ILE A 29 3.16 7.92 7.42
CA ILE A 29 3.25 6.50 7.71
C ILE A 29 3.35 5.73 6.40
N PRO A 30 4.38 4.91 6.21
CA PRO A 30 4.52 4.13 4.98
C PRO A 30 3.44 3.06 4.87
N PHE A 31 3.00 2.81 3.65
CA PHE A 31 1.98 1.78 3.42
C PHE A 31 2.14 1.18 2.03
N VAL A 32 1.57 -0.01 1.85
CA VAL A 32 1.49 -0.69 0.56
C VAL A 32 0.04 -1.09 0.31
N PHE A 33 -0.32 -1.19 -0.96
CA PHE A 33 -1.63 -1.69 -1.33
C PHE A 33 -1.56 -3.16 -1.70
N ALA A 34 -2.51 -3.94 -1.21
CA ALA A 34 -2.71 -5.31 -1.66
C ALA A 34 -3.98 -5.36 -2.48
N THR A 35 -3.89 -5.79 -3.73
CA THR A 35 -5.01 -5.77 -4.64
C THR A 35 -5.12 -7.08 -5.40
N GLY A 36 -6.35 -7.51 -5.68
CA GLY A 36 -6.59 -8.61 -6.60
C GLY A 36 -6.77 -8.05 -7.99
N TYR A 37 -7.93 -8.27 -8.55
CA TYR A 37 -8.22 -7.98 -9.93
C TYR A 37 -8.83 -6.60 -10.09
N GLY A 38 -8.33 -5.81 -11.04
CA GLY A 38 -9.05 -4.64 -11.52
C GLY A 38 -8.95 -3.39 -10.68
N ALA A 39 -8.09 -3.35 -9.68
CA ALA A 39 -8.02 -2.19 -8.80
C ALA A 39 -7.01 -1.12 -9.25
N ALA A 40 -6.29 -1.36 -10.34
CA ALA A 40 -5.21 -0.45 -10.75
C ALA A 40 -5.72 0.98 -10.99
N GLY A 41 -6.91 1.12 -11.56
CA GLY A 41 -7.47 2.44 -11.82
C GLY A 41 -7.76 3.25 -10.56
N LEU A 42 -8.13 2.58 -9.49
CA LEU A 42 -8.40 3.25 -8.22
C LEU A 42 -7.13 3.80 -7.59
N LEU A 43 -5.99 3.20 -7.90
CA LEU A 43 -4.73 3.52 -7.23
C LEU A 43 -3.90 4.52 -8.02
N SER A 44 -4.40 5.02 -9.15
CA SER A 44 -3.62 5.88 -10.02
C SER A 44 -3.19 7.17 -9.33
N ARG A 45 -3.96 7.66 -8.37
CA ARG A 45 -3.61 8.89 -7.67
C ARG A 45 -2.54 8.71 -6.60
N PHE A 46 -2.13 7.46 -6.35
CA PHE A 46 -1.09 7.15 -5.37
C PHE A 46 0.16 6.68 -6.08
N GLU A 47 0.70 7.50 -6.95
CA GLU A 47 1.90 7.16 -7.68
C GLU A 47 3.07 6.90 -6.75
N GLY A 48 3.85 5.89 -7.07
CA GLY A 48 5.04 5.55 -6.30
C GLY A 48 4.77 4.67 -5.09
N VAL A 49 3.52 4.48 -4.71
CA VAL A 49 3.19 3.58 -3.60
C VAL A 49 3.30 2.13 -4.09
N PRO A 50 4.02 1.27 -3.36
CA PRO A 50 4.13 -0.13 -3.77
C PRO A 50 2.79 -0.82 -3.78
N ILE A 51 2.57 -1.67 -4.78
CA ILE A 51 1.32 -2.40 -4.94
C ILE A 51 1.65 -3.88 -5.03
N LEU A 52 0.99 -4.68 -4.17
CA LEU A 52 1.08 -6.12 -4.19
C LEU A 52 -0.14 -6.69 -4.89
N GLN A 53 0.07 -7.48 -5.91
CA GLN A 53 -1.03 -8.13 -6.63
C GLN A 53 -1.23 -9.54 -6.08
N LYS A 54 -2.45 -9.86 -5.69
CA LYS A 54 -2.78 -11.19 -5.18
C LYS A 54 -2.93 -12.19 -6.31
N PRO A 55 -2.50 -13.42 -6.13
CA PRO A 55 -1.77 -13.92 -4.97
C PRO A 55 -0.30 -13.49 -5.02
N PHE A 56 0.26 -13.17 -3.88
CA PHE A 56 1.67 -12.77 -3.80
C PHE A 56 2.43 -13.72 -2.87
N GLN A 57 3.74 -13.80 -3.06
CA GLN A 57 4.60 -14.61 -2.24
C GLN A 57 5.30 -13.77 -1.20
N GLN A 58 5.97 -14.43 -0.26
CA GLN A 58 6.62 -13.74 0.84
C GLN A 58 7.68 -12.76 0.34
N HIS A 59 8.45 -13.14 -0.67
CA HIS A 59 9.50 -12.23 -1.17
C HIS A 59 8.89 -11.00 -1.85
N ASP A 60 7.71 -11.13 -2.46
CA ASP A 60 7.02 -9.97 -3.01
C ASP A 60 6.60 -9.01 -1.92
N LEU A 61 6.08 -9.54 -0.82
CA LEU A 61 5.69 -8.73 0.32
C LEU A 61 6.90 -8.01 0.91
N GLU A 62 8.00 -8.72 1.10
CA GLU A 62 9.21 -8.14 1.65
C GLU A 62 9.73 -7.01 0.78
N ALA A 63 9.73 -7.19 -0.54
CA ALA A 63 10.19 -6.16 -1.45
C ALA A 63 9.31 -4.92 -1.39
N ALA A 64 7.99 -5.12 -1.32
CA ALA A 64 7.05 -4.01 -1.26
C ALA A 64 7.20 -3.23 0.06
N LEU A 65 7.36 -3.94 1.17
CA LEU A 65 7.55 -3.30 2.47
C LEU A 65 8.86 -2.50 2.50
N ARG A 66 9.92 -3.06 1.93
CA ARG A 66 11.19 -2.35 1.85
C ARG A 66 11.07 -1.09 1.00
N ALA A 67 10.38 -1.18 -0.12
CA ALA A 67 10.16 -0.02 -0.98
C ALA A 67 9.36 1.07 -0.26
N ALA A 68 8.35 0.66 0.51
CA ALA A 68 7.57 1.62 1.28
C ALA A 68 8.40 2.32 2.35
N LEU A 69 9.26 1.58 3.03
CA LEU A 69 10.14 2.16 4.04
C LEU A 69 11.15 3.12 3.41
N ASP A 70 11.67 2.78 2.24
CA ASP A 70 12.60 3.65 1.54
C ASP A 70 11.92 4.95 1.12
N ARG A 71 10.66 4.89 0.70
CA ARG A 71 9.91 6.10 0.36
C ARG A 71 9.74 7.01 1.57
N ALA A 72 9.53 6.42 2.74
CA ALA A 72 9.26 7.18 3.95
C ALA A 72 10.49 7.89 4.49
N SER A 73 11.66 7.39 4.14
CA SER A 73 12.90 8.04 4.57
C SER A 73 13.37 9.05 3.51
#